data_d60404d4631274267d47b71a7698082c
#
_entry.id   d60404d4631274267d47b71a7698082c
#
_cell.length_a   1.000
_cell.length_b   1.000
_cell.length_c   1.000
_cell.angle_alpha   90.00
_cell.angle_beta   90.00
_cell.angle_gamma   90.00
#
_symmetry.space_group_name_H-M   'P 1'
#
loop_
_entity.id
_entity.type
_entity.pdbx_description
1 polymer ?
#
loop_
_entity_poly.entity_id
_entity_poly.type
_entity_poly.pdbx_seq_one_letter_code
_entity_poly.pdbx_strand_id
1 'polypeptide(L)'
;MTNESHRPSGIKDYAALALSTFGVGYIPGAPGTYGSIIGLAIYLFLGMHLAEAAEHGRSIGTQSAFISAFHFAVIAIVLAIFVFAGIWASGRSTEIFGTDDPHEAVVDEVMGQIITFLFIPFTMSWKLLLTGFILFRLFDIWKPYPINTLQQLPKGLGICADDILAAVYAGVCLSIIYAVTLM
;
A
#
# COMPACT_ATOMS: atom_id res chain seq x y z
N MET A 1 7.64 15.27 -23.57
CA MET A 1 9.12 15.12 -23.52
C MET A 1 9.38 13.62 -23.36
N THR A 2 9.99 12.98 -24.35
CA THR A 2 10.36 11.56 -24.22
C THR A 2 11.51 11.48 -23.22
N ASN A 3 11.22 10.98 -22.02
CA ASN A 3 12.26 10.61 -21.07
C ASN A 3 13.07 9.48 -21.72
N GLU A 4 14.35 9.71 -22.01
CA GLU A 4 15.21 8.62 -22.45
C GLU A 4 15.47 7.70 -21.25
N SER A 5 15.15 6.40 -21.40
CA SER A 5 15.50 5.41 -20.40
C SER A 5 17.01 5.42 -20.15
N HIS A 6 17.45 5.41 -18.91
CA HIS A 6 18.88 5.29 -18.61
C HIS A 6 19.17 4.01 -17.84
N ARG A 7 20.35 3.44 -18.02
CA ARG A 7 20.76 2.25 -17.27
C ARG A 7 20.94 2.61 -15.80
N PRO A 8 20.42 1.81 -14.88
CA PRO A 8 20.59 2.02 -13.44
C PRO A 8 22.08 2.17 -13.11
N SER A 9 22.42 3.23 -12.39
CA SER A 9 23.79 3.54 -12.01
C SER A 9 23.85 3.93 -10.53
N GLY A 10 24.53 3.10 -9.74
CA GLY A 10 24.71 3.37 -8.33
C GLY A 10 23.58 2.85 -7.43
N ILE A 11 23.88 2.86 -6.12
CA ILE A 11 23.06 2.22 -5.09
C ILE A 11 21.64 2.79 -5.01
N LYS A 12 21.45 4.08 -5.30
CA LYS A 12 20.15 4.76 -5.25
C LYS A 12 19.18 4.21 -6.30
N ASP A 13 19.65 3.94 -7.52
CA ASP A 13 18.82 3.41 -8.60
C ASP A 13 18.39 1.97 -8.29
N TYR A 14 19.32 1.14 -7.82
CA TYR A 14 19.00 -0.23 -7.42
C TYR A 14 18.07 -0.28 -6.21
N ALA A 15 18.25 0.62 -5.23
CA ALA A 15 17.35 0.73 -4.08
C ALA A 15 15.93 1.17 -4.52
N ALA A 16 15.84 2.14 -5.44
CA ALA A 16 14.57 2.59 -5.98
C ALA A 16 13.87 1.48 -6.76
N LEU A 17 14.58 0.75 -7.63
CA LEU A 17 14.04 -0.39 -8.36
C LEU A 17 13.57 -1.50 -7.41
N ALA A 18 14.39 -1.87 -6.41
CA ALA A 18 14.02 -2.89 -5.45
C ALA A 18 12.74 -2.53 -4.68
N LEU A 19 12.61 -1.26 -4.26
CA LEU A 19 11.45 -0.78 -3.53
C LEU A 19 10.23 -0.59 -4.43
N SER A 20 10.40 -0.02 -5.62
CA SER A 20 9.26 0.23 -6.52
C SER A 20 8.69 -1.04 -7.11
N THR A 21 9.53 -2.04 -7.43
CA THR A 21 9.08 -3.25 -8.11
C THR A 21 8.82 -4.43 -7.18
N PHE A 22 9.35 -4.39 -5.95
CA PHE A 22 9.38 -5.57 -5.04
C PHE A 22 9.87 -6.86 -5.71
N GLY A 23 10.54 -6.75 -6.85
CA GLY A 23 10.94 -7.87 -7.69
C GLY A 23 9.79 -8.54 -8.44
N VAL A 24 8.55 -8.44 -7.96
CA VAL A 24 7.36 -9.04 -8.58
C VAL A 24 6.82 -8.22 -9.76
N GLY A 25 7.15 -6.94 -9.83
CA GLY A 25 6.78 -6.07 -10.95
C GLY A 25 7.32 -6.56 -12.30
N TYR A 26 8.38 -7.36 -12.29
CA TYR A 26 8.93 -7.98 -13.52
C TYR A 26 8.18 -9.25 -13.96
N ILE A 27 7.22 -9.75 -13.16
CA ILE A 27 6.46 -10.94 -13.50
C ILE A 27 5.39 -10.57 -14.54
N PRO A 28 5.37 -11.22 -15.72
CA PRO A 28 4.40 -10.90 -16.75
C PRO A 28 2.96 -11.23 -16.30
N GLY A 29 2.00 -10.50 -16.84
CA GLY A 29 0.58 -10.72 -16.62
C GLY A 29 -0.09 -9.57 -15.88
N ALA A 30 -0.13 -9.61 -14.55
CA ALA A 30 -0.82 -8.59 -13.75
C ALA A 30 0.07 -8.10 -12.59
N PRO A 31 1.13 -7.31 -12.85
CA PRO A 31 2.08 -6.89 -11.82
C PRO A 31 1.41 -6.19 -10.64
N GLY A 32 0.45 -5.31 -10.87
CA GLY A 32 -0.30 -4.65 -9.80
C GLY A 32 -1.10 -5.62 -8.92
N THR A 33 -1.60 -6.74 -9.48
CA THR A 33 -2.22 -7.79 -8.67
C THR A 33 -1.19 -8.47 -7.75
N TYR A 34 0.02 -8.70 -8.25
CA TYR A 34 1.11 -9.23 -7.42
C TYR A 34 1.53 -8.22 -6.35
N GLY A 35 1.58 -6.92 -6.67
CA GLY A 35 1.80 -5.85 -5.70
C GLY A 35 0.75 -5.86 -4.59
N SER A 36 -0.53 -5.94 -4.94
CA SER A 36 -1.62 -6.04 -3.96
C SER A 36 -1.53 -7.29 -3.08
N ILE A 37 -1.11 -8.45 -3.62
CA ILE A 37 -0.87 -9.66 -2.83
C ILE A 37 0.26 -9.45 -1.83
N ILE A 38 1.35 -8.81 -2.24
CA ILE A 38 2.46 -8.44 -1.33
C ILE A 38 1.97 -7.50 -0.23
N GLY A 39 1.18 -6.48 -0.58
CA GLY A 39 0.58 -5.57 0.40
C GLY A 39 -0.28 -6.30 1.43
N LEU A 40 -1.11 -7.25 0.98
CA LEU A 40 -1.91 -8.10 1.86
C LEU A 40 -1.04 -8.99 2.77
N ALA A 41 0.03 -9.56 2.23
CA ALA A 41 0.97 -10.37 3.02
C ALA A 41 1.68 -9.53 4.10
N ILE A 42 2.12 -8.32 3.77
CA ILE A 42 2.72 -7.37 4.72
C ILE A 42 1.70 -6.97 5.80
N TYR A 43 0.46 -6.65 5.42
CA TYR A 43 -0.62 -6.35 6.37
C TYR A 43 -0.81 -7.49 7.39
N LEU A 44 -0.90 -8.73 6.90
CA LEU A 44 -1.08 -9.91 7.77
C LEU A 44 0.14 -10.10 8.68
N PHE A 45 1.34 -10.04 8.14
CA PHE A 45 2.57 -10.21 8.90
C PHE A 45 2.69 -9.17 10.02
N LEU A 46 2.57 -7.89 9.70
CA LEU A 46 2.65 -6.81 10.68
C LEU A 46 1.51 -6.86 11.69
N GLY A 47 0.29 -7.12 11.22
CA GLY A 47 -0.89 -7.20 12.08
C GLY A 47 -0.81 -8.33 13.10
N MET A 48 -0.31 -9.51 12.72
CA MET A 48 -0.09 -10.63 13.65
C MET A 48 0.94 -10.26 14.73
N HIS A 49 2.07 -9.69 14.36
CA HIS A 49 3.11 -9.30 15.34
C HIS A 49 2.65 -8.18 16.27
N LEU A 50 1.89 -7.20 15.76
CA LEU A 50 1.32 -6.16 16.60
C LEU A 50 0.25 -6.71 17.55
N ALA A 51 -0.58 -7.66 17.10
CA ALA A 51 -1.57 -8.32 17.96
C ALA A 51 -0.91 -9.12 19.08
N GLU A 52 0.15 -9.87 18.77
CA GLU A 52 0.94 -10.64 19.74
C GLU A 52 1.63 -9.70 20.76
N ALA A 53 2.24 -8.61 20.28
CA ALA A 53 2.84 -7.60 21.15
C ALA A 53 1.80 -6.94 22.08
N ALA A 54 0.59 -6.70 21.58
CA ALA A 54 -0.51 -6.17 22.38
C ALA A 54 -0.95 -7.15 23.48
N GLU A 55 -1.02 -8.43 23.17
CA GLU A 55 -1.38 -9.47 24.15
C GLU A 55 -0.31 -9.59 25.23
N HIS A 56 0.95 -9.61 24.85
CA HIS A 56 2.06 -9.60 25.79
C HIS A 56 2.04 -8.35 26.69
N GLY A 57 1.84 -7.17 26.12
CA GLY A 57 1.71 -5.92 26.89
C GLY A 57 0.57 -6.00 27.94
N ARG A 58 -0.58 -6.55 27.56
CA ARG A 58 -1.70 -6.76 28.50
C ARG A 58 -1.36 -7.77 29.60
N SER A 59 -0.64 -8.84 29.26
CA SER A 59 -0.27 -9.87 30.24
C SER A 59 0.66 -9.37 31.34
N ILE A 60 1.48 -8.36 31.05
CA ILE A 60 2.35 -7.70 32.04
C ILE A 60 1.73 -6.47 32.70
N GLY A 61 0.42 -6.24 32.50
CA GLY A 61 -0.34 -5.19 33.18
C GLY A 61 -0.28 -3.81 32.52
N THR A 62 0.19 -3.71 31.27
CA THR A 62 0.18 -2.43 30.51
C THR A 62 -1.25 -2.02 30.17
N GLN A 63 -1.59 -0.75 30.38
CA GLN A 63 -2.92 -0.23 30.08
C GLN A 63 -3.27 -0.38 28.60
N SER A 64 -4.46 -0.87 28.29
CA SER A 64 -4.94 -1.08 26.92
C SER A 64 -4.95 0.21 26.09
N ALA A 65 -5.26 1.36 26.71
CA ALA A 65 -5.22 2.66 26.04
C ALA A 65 -3.80 3.03 25.57
N PHE A 66 -2.78 2.77 26.40
CA PHE A 66 -1.39 3.00 26.04
C PHE A 66 -0.98 2.09 24.87
N ILE A 67 -1.29 0.80 24.94
CA ILE A 67 -0.99 -0.17 23.86
C ILE A 67 -1.61 0.30 22.55
N SER A 68 -2.88 0.67 22.55
CA SER A 68 -3.58 1.13 21.34
C SER A 68 -2.97 2.42 20.77
N ALA A 69 -2.69 3.41 21.64
CA ALA A 69 -2.06 4.67 21.21
C ALA A 69 -0.66 4.45 20.65
N PHE A 70 0.14 3.60 21.28
CA PHE A 70 1.49 3.25 20.82
C PHE A 70 1.45 2.54 19.46
N HIS A 71 0.58 1.54 19.29
CA HIS A 71 0.43 0.84 18.00
C HIS A 71 -0.01 1.80 16.90
N PHE A 72 -1.00 2.65 17.18
CA PHE A 72 -1.43 3.66 16.23
C PHE A 72 -0.28 4.57 15.79
N ALA A 73 0.51 5.07 16.75
CA ALA A 73 1.66 5.93 16.44
C ALA A 73 2.71 5.20 15.60
N VAL A 74 3.04 3.94 15.93
CA VAL A 74 3.99 3.13 15.18
C VAL A 74 3.49 2.89 13.75
N ILE A 75 2.23 2.48 13.57
CA ILE A 75 1.63 2.25 12.25
C ILE A 75 1.67 3.54 11.43
N ALA A 76 1.27 4.67 12.02
CA ALA A 76 1.25 5.96 11.32
C ALA A 76 2.64 6.39 10.86
N ILE A 77 3.67 6.25 11.72
CA ILE A 77 5.05 6.60 11.39
C ILE A 77 5.60 5.68 10.30
N VAL A 78 5.43 4.36 10.45
CA VAL A 78 5.93 3.37 9.47
C VAL A 78 5.25 3.58 8.12
N LEU A 79 3.94 3.80 8.11
CA LEU A 79 3.20 4.07 6.88
C LEU A 79 3.66 5.38 6.23
N ALA A 80 3.83 6.45 7.00
CA ALA A 80 4.34 7.72 6.46
C ALA A 80 5.71 7.54 5.81
N ILE A 81 6.65 6.86 6.48
CA ILE A 81 7.96 6.55 5.92
C ILE A 81 7.83 5.74 4.64
N PHE A 82 6.96 4.72 4.63
CA PHE A 82 6.75 3.87 3.46
C PHE A 82 6.15 4.63 2.28
N VAL A 83 5.17 5.51 2.52
CA VAL A 83 4.59 6.38 1.49
C VAL A 83 5.64 7.33 0.89
N PHE A 84 6.43 8.02 1.71
CA PHE A 84 7.48 8.92 1.20
C PHE A 84 8.57 8.15 0.43
N ALA A 85 8.98 6.99 0.94
CA ALA A 85 9.95 6.14 0.26
C ALA A 85 9.40 5.59 -1.07
N GLY A 86 8.11 5.22 -1.10
CA GLY A 86 7.43 4.77 -2.31
C GLY A 86 7.32 5.86 -3.36
N ILE A 87 6.89 7.07 -2.99
CA ILE A 87 6.85 8.22 -3.91
C ILE A 87 8.23 8.51 -4.49
N TRP A 88 9.27 8.49 -3.66
CA TRP A 88 10.65 8.65 -4.13
C TRP A 88 11.06 7.53 -5.10
N ALA A 89 10.78 6.28 -4.75
CA ALA A 89 11.15 5.12 -5.55
C ALA A 89 10.40 5.10 -6.90
N SER A 90 9.08 5.34 -6.90
CA SER A 90 8.27 5.44 -8.12
C SER A 90 8.77 6.59 -9.01
N GLY A 91 9.04 7.77 -8.43
CA GLY A 91 9.59 8.89 -9.19
C GLY A 91 10.96 8.61 -9.80
N ARG A 92 11.80 7.82 -9.12
CA ARG A 92 13.09 7.41 -9.68
C ARG A 92 12.92 6.34 -10.76
N SER A 93 11.95 5.46 -10.62
CA SER A 93 11.62 4.45 -11.62
C SER A 93 11.15 5.05 -12.93
N THR A 94 10.37 6.14 -12.92
CA THR A 94 9.97 6.85 -14.15
C THR A 94 11.19 7.33 -14.95
N GLU A 95 12.22 7.78 -14.26
CA GLU A 95 13.47 8.23 -14.92
C GLU A 95 14.27 7.04 -15.47
N ILE A 96 14.31 5.91 -14.77
CA ILE A 96 15.06 4.71 -15.16
C ILE A 96 14.39 4.02 -16.36
N PHE A 97 13.08 3.82 -16.29
CA PHE A 97 12.32 3.14 -17.35
C PHE A 97 11.99 4.06 -18.53
N GLY A 98 12.07 5.39 -18.35
CA GLY A 98 11.78 6.37 -19.41
C GLY A 98 10.29 6.51 -19.72
N THR A 99 9.40 6.10 -18.79
CA THR A 99 7.94 6.19 -18.90
C THR A 99 7.37 6.86 -17.66
N ASP A 100 6.25 7.58 -17.80
CA ASP A 100 5.62 8.28 -16.68
C ASP A 100 4.94 7.30 -15.68
N ASP A 101 4.57 6.10 -16.14
CA ASP A 101 3.95 5.04 -15.35
C ASP A 101 4.55 3.69 -15.78
N PRO A 102 5.67 3.28 -15.16
CA PRO A 102 6.29 1.98 -15.45
C PRO A 102 5.44 0.83 -14.90
N HIS A 103 5.08 -0.11 -15.76
CA HIS A 103 4.31 -1.30 -15.37
C HIS A 103 5.00 -2.17 -14.31
N GLU A 104 6.30 -2.03 -14.17
CA GLU A 104 7.11 -2.74 -13.19
C GLU A 104 7.04 -2.10 -11.80
N ALA A 105 6.61 -0.85 -11.68
CA ALA A 105 6.36 -0.22 -10.39
C ALA A 105 5.05 -0.77 -9.82
N VAL A 106 5.10 -1.32 -8.62
CA VAL A 106 3.96 -1.94 -7.90
C VAL A 106 3.91 -1.51 -6.42
N VAL A 107 4.78 -0.59 -6.01
CA VAL A 107 4.85 -0.11 -4.62
C VAL A 107 3.59 0.65 -4.21
N ASP A 108 2.94 1.32 -5.14
CA ASP A 108 1.67 2.01 -5.01
C ASP A 108 0.54 1.02 -4.69
N GLU A 109 0.45 -0.11 -5.38
CA GLU A 109 -0.53 -1.14 -5.07
C GLU A 109 -0.22 -1.85 -3.74
N VAL A 110 1.07 -2.03 -3.40
CA VAL A 110 1.46 -2.53 -2.08
C VAL A 110 0.96 -1.58 -0.99
N MET A 111 1.20 -0.27 -1.14
CA MET A 111 0.72 0.75 -0.19
C MET A 111 -0.79 0.81 -0.12
N GLY A 112 -1.45 0.89 -1.27
CA GLY A 112 -2.89 0.98 -1.37
C GLY A 112 -3.59 -0.19 -0.70
N GLN A 113 -3.08 -1.41 -0.91
CA GLN A 113 -3.64 -2.60 -0.27
C GLN A 113 -3.49 -2.55 1.25
N ILE A 114 -2.36 -2.10 1.79
CA ILE A 114 -2.16 -1.94 3.24
C ILE A 114 -3.12 -0.87 3.80
N ILE A 115 -3.21 0.29 3.14
CA ILE A 115 -4.07 1.42 3.56
C ILE A 115 -5.53 0.99 3.61
N THR A 116 -6.01 0.21 2.66
CA THR A 116 -7.40 -0.30 2.62
C THR A 116 -7.81 -0.97 3.94
N PHE A 117 -6.92 -1.71 4.57
CA PHE A 117 -7.21 -2.44 5.81
C PHE A 117 -7.05 -1.60 7.08
N LEU A 118 -6.57 -0.35 7.02
CA LEU A 118 -6.49 0.52 8.19
C LEU A 118 -7.85 1.04 8.66
N PHE A 119 -8.89 0.88 7.85
CA PHE A 119 -10.25 1.34 8.15
C PHE A 119 -11.07 0.35 9.01
N ILE A 120 -10.53 -0.83 9.27
CA ILE A 120 -11.15 -1.85 10.13
C ILE A 120 -10.13 -2.36 11.15
N PRO A 121 -10.57 -2.92 12.29
CA PRO A 121 -9.68 -3.64 13.19
C PRO A 121 -8.93 -4.76 12.47
N PHE A 122 -7.72 -5.09 12.95
CA PHE A 122 -6.96 -6.20 12.38
C PHE A 122 -7.80 -7.47 12.31
N THR A 123 -7.79 -8.12 11.16
CA THR A 123 -8.60 -9.32 10.92
C THR A 123 -7.82 -10.35 10.11
N MET A 124 -8.09 -11.63 10.42
CA MET A 124 -7.65 -12.78 9.62
C MET A 124 -8.83 -13.44 8.89
N SER A 125 -10.01 -12.82 8.89
CA SER A 125 -11.17 -13.33 8.16
C SER A 125 -10.92 -13.33 6.67
N TRP A 126 -10.79 -14.51 6.06
CA TRP A 126 -10.55 -14.63 4.62
C TRP A 126 -11.60 -13.92 3.76
N LYS A 127 -12.85 -13.83 4.24
CA LYS A 127 -13.93 -13.10 3.57
C LYS A 127 -13.65 -11.61 3.51
N LEU A 128 -13.24 -11.01 4.64
CA LEU A 128 -12.89 -9.60 4.71
C LEU A 128 -11.59 -9.30 3.94
N LEU A 129 -10.60 -10.20 4.01
CA LEU A 129 -9.36 -10.07 3.27
C LEU A 129 -9.61 -10.07 1.76
N LEU A 130 -10.41 -11.03 1.27
CA LEU A 130 -10.79 -11.09 -0.14
C LEU A 130 -11.64 -9.89 -0.56
N THR A 131 -12.59 -9.46 0.29
CA THR A 131 -13.42 -8.27 0.01
C THR A 131 -12.57 -7.01 -0.11
N GLY A 132 -11.66 -6.76 0.85
CA GLY A 132 -10.77 -5.59 0.81
C GLY A 132 -9.84 -5.62 -0.39
N PHE A 133 -9.31 -6.80 -0.75
CA PHE A 133 -8.50 -6.98 -1.95
C PHE A 133 -9.27 -6.62 -3.22
N ILE A 134 -10.48 -7.14 -3.37
CA ILE A 134 -11.33 -6.88 -4.56
C ILE A 134 -11.73 -5.40 -4.61
N LEU A 135 -12.13 -4.80 -3.49
CA LEU A 135 -12.52 -3.39 -3.44
C LEU A 135 -11.37 -2.48 -3.85
N PHE A 136 -10.16 -2.71 -3.32
CA PHE A 136 -9.00 -1.92 -3.70
C PHE A 136 -8.72 -2.04 -5.21
N ARG A 137 -8.62 -3.26 -5.74
CA ARG A 137 -8.39 -3.46 -7.18
C ARG A 137 -9.51 -2.88 -8.05
N LEU A 138 -10.75 -2.91 -7.58
CA LEU A 138 -11.87 -2.29 -8.30
C LEU A 138 -11.67 -0.78 -8.44
N PHE A 139 -11.39 -0.07 -7.34
CA PHE A 139 -11.23 1.39 -7.36
C PHE A 139 -9.93 1.83 -8.06
N ASP A 140 -8.85 1.07 -7.93
CA ASP A 140 -7.60 1.28 -8.60
C ASP A 140 -7.71 1.12 -10.14
N ILE A 141 -8.43 0.11 -10.62
CA ILE A 141 -8.62 -0.12 -12.07
C ILE A 141 -9.68 0.84 -12.64
N TRP A 142 -10.80 1.03 -11.94
CA TRP A 142 -11.91 1.88 -12.42
C TRP A 142 -11.58 3.37 -12.32
N LYS A 143 -10.82 3.78 -11.31
CA LYS A 143 -10.36 5.15 -11.05
C LYS A 143 -11.49 6.20 -11.16
N PRO A 144 -12.59 6.05 -10.39
CA PRO A 144 -13.67 7.04 -10.42
C PRO A 144 -13.15 8.42 -9.99
N TYR A 145 -13.83 9.49 -10.47
CA TYR A 145 -13.48 10.85 -10.06
C TYR A 145 -13.50 11.00 -8.51
N PRO A 146 -12.50 11.67 -7.89
CA PRO A 146 -11.36 12.37 -8.49
C PRO A 146 -10.07 11.54 -8.63
N ILE A 147 -10.08 10.20 -8.42
CA ILE A 147 -8.88 9.35 -8.46
C ILE A 147 -8.11 9.54 -9.77
N ASN A 148 -8.82 9.51 -10.91
CA ASN A 148 -8.23 9.68 -12.23
C ASN A 148 -7.51 11.03 -12.44
N THR A 149 -7.87 12.06 -11.68
CA THR A 149 -7.20 13.38 -11.79
C THR A 149 -5.86 13.41 -11.06
N LEU A 150 -5.66 12.55 -10.06
CA LEU A 150 -4.42 12.48 -9.29
C LEU A 150 -3.26 11.93 -10.12
N GLN A 151 -3.51 11.13 -11.13
CA GLN A 151 -2.49 10.66 -12.08
C GLN A 151 -1.76 11.81 -12.82
N GLN A 152 -2.38 13.01 -12.88
CA GLN A 152 -1.77 14.19 -13.50
C GLN A 152 -0.71 14.86 -12.62
N LEU A 153 -0.56 14.43 -11.37
CA LEU A 153 0.50 14.91 -10.49
C LEU A 153 1.86 14.41 -11.00
N PRO A 154 2.92 15.20 -10.74
CA PRO A 154 4.21 14.91 -11.34
C PRO A 154 4.87 13.65 -10.75
N LYS A 155 5.45 12.83 -11.64
CA LYS A 155 6.32 11.69 -11.30
C LYS A 155 5.68 10.70 -10.31
N GLY A 156 6.46 10.19 -9.37
CA GLY A 156 6.02 9.23 -8.37
C GLY A 156 4.86 9.69 -7.47
N LEU A 157 4.61 11.00 -7.36
CA LEU A 157 3.45 11.49 -6.61
C LEU A 157 2.14 11.12 -7.32
N GLY A 158 2.09 11.24 -8.65
CA GLY A 158 0.91 10.85 -9.43
C GLY A 158 0.65 9.35 -9.33
N ILE A 159 1.70 8.54 -9.45
CA ILE A 159 1.64 7.08 -9.37
C ILE A 159 1.08 6.61 -8.01
N CYS A 160 1.54 7.23 -6.90
CA CYS A 160 1.12 6.79 -5.57
C CYS A 160 -0.20 7.43 -5.09
N ALA A 161 -0.51 8.65 -5.51
CA ALA A 161 -1.64 9.41 -4.96
C ALA A 161 -3.00 8.84 -5.40
N ASP A 162 -3.12 8.35 -6.62
CA ASP A 162 -4.36 7.74 -7.11
C ASP A 162 -4.64 6.42 -6.39
N ASP A 163 -3.64 5.58 -6.16
CA ASP A 163 -3.78 4.33 -5.42
C ASP A 163 -4.07 4.56 -3.93
N ILE A 164 -3.46 5.59 -3.32
CA ILE A 164 -3.81 6.00 -1.95
C ILE A 164 -5.29 6.41 -1.86
N LEU A 165 -5.80 7.19 -2.82
CA LEU A 165 -7.21 7.59 -2.81
C LEU A 165 -8.13 6.41 -3.15
N ALA A 166 -7.74 5.52 -4.06
CA ALA A 166 -8.45 4.27 -4.34
C ALA A 166 -8.57 3.40 -3.07
N ALA A 167 -7.48 3.33 -2.30
CA ALA A 167 -7.44 2.62 -1.02
C ALA A 167 -8.35 3.23 0.05
N VAL A 168 -8.45 4.57 0.10
CA VAL A 168 -9.41 5.26 1.00
C VAL A 168 -10.84 4.88 0.62
N TYR A 169 -11.20 4.89 -0.67
CA TYR A 169 -12.53 4.50 -1.12
C TYR A 169 -12.82 3.02 -0.77
N ALA A 170 -11.87 2.15 -1.05
CA ALA A 170 -11.98 0.73 -0.71
C ALA A 170 -12.12 0.50 0.80
N GLY A 171 -11.32 1.21 1.61
CA GLY A 171 -11.35 1.12 3.06
C GLY A 171 -12.67 1.60 3.67
N VAL A 172 -13.23 2.71 3.17
CA VAL A 172 -14.57 3.19 3.58
C VAL A 172 -15.64 2.15 3.25
N CYS A 173 -15.65 1.60 2.04
CA CYS A 173 -16.59 0.55 1.67
C CYS A 173 -16.40 -0.71 2.54
N LEU A 174 -15.15 -1.11 2.79
CA LEU A 174 -14.83 -2.25 3.63
C LEU A 174 -15.30 -2.03 5.08
N SER A 175 -15.15 -0.81 5.62
CA SER A 175 -15.61 -0.49 6.98
C SER A 175 -17.12 -0.57 7.13
N ILE A 176 -17.88 -0.15 6.10
CA ILE A 176 -19.35 -0.30 6.07
C ILE A 176 -19.74 -1.79 6.04
N ILE A 177 -19.10 -2.59 5.17
CA ILE A 177 -19.35 -4.03 5.10
C ILE A 177 -19.01 -4.70 6.43
N TYR A 178 -17.86 -4.34 7.03
CA TYR A 178 -17.47 -4.85 8.36
C TYR A 178 -18.51 -4.52 9.42
N ALA A 179 -19.00 -3.28 9.48
CA ALA A 179 -20.03 -2.87 10.44
C ALA A 179 -21.33 -3.69 10.28
N VAL A 180 -21.75 -3.95 9.05
CA VAL A 180 -22.95 -4.77 8.77
C VAL A 180 -22.74 -6.25 9.20
N THR A 181 -21.53 -6.78 9.12
CA THR A 181 -21.24 -8.16 9.55
C THR A 181 -21.25 -8.34 11.06
N LEU A 182 -21.27 -7.25 11.84
CA LEU A 182 -21.35 -7.26 13.31
C LEU A 182 -22.79 -7.17 13.84
N MET A 183 -23.77 -6.89 12.94
CA MET A 183 -25.21 -6.85 13.27
C MET A 183 -25.82 -8.24 13.16
#